data_69d76941bc76b5df1794fd60be7efbeb
#
_entry.id   69d76941bc76b5df1794fd60be7efbeb
#
_cell.length_a   1.000
_cell.length_b   1.000
_cell.length_c   1.000
_cell.angle_alpha   90.00
_cell.angle_beta   90.00
_cell.angle_gamma   90.00
#
_symmetry.space_group_name_H-M   'P 1'
#
loop_
_entity.id
_entity.type
_entity.pdbx_description
1 polymer ?
#
loop_
_entity_poly.entity_id
_entity_poly.type
_entity_poly.pdbx_seq_one_letter_code
_entity_poly.pdbx_strand_id
1 'polypeptide(L)'
;IQDSPGIRMTYDAKVSVPKELMAVMSASNPQSKNEDGVYTFKMAQPIPAYLIALAVGDLEFKSLGKRTGVYTEPSMMDKASSELTDTEKMVEAAEALYGPYQWERYDLIVLPPSFPFGGMENPRVTFATPTILAGDKSLVALIAHELAHSWSGNLVTNATWNDFWLNEGFTVYFELRIMEALYGKSYTAMLASLGYQSLKATVADLTPRETHLFLDLAGKNPDDGMNDIAYEKGAHFLLMLEEK
;
A
#
# COMPACT_ATOMS: atom_id res chain seq x y z
N ILE A 1 11.72 -14.46 9.40
CA ILE A 1 11.58 -13.15 8.75
C ILE A 1 11.83 -12.09 9.82
N GLN A 2 12.68 -11.12 9.52
CA GLN A 2 12.93 -10.00 10.41
C GLN A 2 11.94 -8.88 10.11
N ASP A 3 11.32 -8.36 11.14
CA ASP A 3 10.50 -7.16 11.10
C ASP A 3 11.44 -5.93 11.22
N SER A 4 12.09 -5.61 10.11
CA SER A 4 13.06 -4.50 10.03
C SER A 4 13.11 -3.94 8.62
N PRO A 5 13.07 -2.61 8.44
CA PRO A 5 13.14 -1.98 7.13
C PRO A 5 14.54 -2.13 6.48
N GLY A 6 15.59 -2.30 7.28
CA GLY A 6 16.97 -2.39 6.81
C GLY A 6 17.36 -3.73 6.19
N ILE A 7 16.53 -4.76 6.31
CA ILE A 7 16.83 -6.10 5.75
C ILE A 7 16.09 -6.28 4.44
N ARG A 8 16.83 -6.37 3.34
CA ARG A 8 16.27 -6.61 2.00
C ARG A 8 16.69 -7.98 1.49
N MET A 9 15.77 -8.65 0.79
CA MET A 9 16.02 -9.99 0.27
C MET A 9 15.18 -10.27 -0.99
N THR A 10 15.70 -11.13 -1.85
CA THR A 10 14.95 -11.85 -2.87
C THR A 10 14.49 -13.17 -2.29
N TYR A 11 13.46 -13.78 -2.86
CA TYR A 11 13.05 -15.12 -2.43
C TYR A 11 12.38 -15.92 -3.55
N ASP A 12 12.47 -17.24 -3.39
CA ASP A 12 11.67 -18.21 -4.12
C ASP A 12 10.82 -18.97 -3.10
N ALA A 13 9.56 -19.28 -3.44
CA ALA A 13 8.67 -20.03 -2.58
C ALA A 13 7.88 -21.08 -3.38
N LYS A 14 7.57 -22.21 -2.72
CA LYS A 14 6.64 -23.21 -3.22
C LYS A 14 5.56 -23.43 -2.16
N VAL A 15 4.31 -23.21 -2.55
CA VAL A 15 3.14 -23.29 -1.68
C VAL A 15 2.19 -24.35 -2.22
N SER A 16 1.79 -25.30 -1.37
CA SER A 16 0.79 -26.32 -1.70
C SER A 16 -0.49 -26.05 -0.90
N VAL A 17 -1.60 -25.95 -1.59
CA VAL A 17 -2.92 -25.69 -1.01
C VAL A 17 -3.93 -26.68 -1.59
N PRO A 18 -5.12 -26.82 -1.01
CA PRO A 18 -6.21 -27.53 -1.66
C PRO A 18 -6.45 -26.98 -3.07
N LYS A 19 -6.72 -27.86 -4.05
CA LYS A 19 -6.84 -27.47 -5.47
C LYS A 19 -7.96 -26.47 -5.76
N GLU A 20 -8.92 -26.34 -4.87
CA GLU A 20 -10.02 -25.37 -4.94
C GLU A 20 -9.58 -23.94 -4.58
N LEU A 21 -8.41 -23.82 -3.95
CA LEU A 21 -7.88 -22.55 -3.50
C LEU A 21 -6.74 -22.04 -4.39
N MET A 22 -6.56 -20.72 -4.39
CA MET A 22 -5.43 -20.05 -5.01
C MET A 22 -4.53 -19.48 -3.93
N ALA A 23 -3.21 -19.56 -4.15
CA ALA A 23 -2.22 -18.85 -3.36
C ALA A 23 -1.65 -17.67 -4.19
N VAL A 24 -1.45 -16.53 -3.54
CA VAL A 24 -0.73 -15.35 -4.08
C VAL A 24 0.26 -14.83 -3.05
N MET A 25 1.36 -14.25 -3.53
CA MET A 25 2.42 -13.71 -2.69
C MET A 25 2.90 -12.35 -3.21
N SER A 26 3.70 -11.63 -2.41
CA SER A 26 4.47 -10.47 -2.87
C SER A 26 5.57 -10.89 -3.86
N ALA A 27 5.17 -11.42 -5.01
CA ALA A 27 6.02 -12.02 -6.04
C ALA A 27 5.29 -12.05 -7.40
N SER A 28 5.84 -12.76 -8.39
CA SER A 28 5.10 -13.13 -9.60
C SER A 28 3.93 -14.03 -9.23
N ASN A 29 2.72 -13.64 -9.60
CA ASN A 29 1.49 -14.35 -9.23
C ASN A 29 0.79 -15.00 -10.43
N PRO A 30 0.12 -16.15 -10.24
CA PRO A 30 -0.74 -16.77 -11.23
C PRO A 30 -2.04 -15.96 -11.38
N GLN A 31 -2.66 -16.01 -12.55
CA GLN A 31 -3.96 -15.38 -12.83
C GLN A 31 -5.12 -16.38 -12.84
N SER A 32 -4.84 -17.64 -12.57
CA SER A 32 -5.82 -18.73 -12.49
C SER A 32 -5.38 -19.77 -11.48
N LYS A 33 -6.33 -20.54 -10.95
CA LYS A 33 -6.04 -21.67 -10.06
C LYS A 33 -5.27 -22.75 -10.81
N ASN A 34 -4.29 -23.36 -10.13
CA ASN A 34 -3.57 -24.52 -10.63
C ASN A 34 -4.34 -25.81 -10.29
N GLU A 35 -4.42 -26.73 -11.25
CA GLU A 35 -5.19 -27.98 -11.09
C GLU A 35 -4.66 -28.89 -9.98
N ASP A 36 -3.35 -28.78 -9.67
CA ASP A 36 -2.68 -29.57 -8.62
C ASP A 36 -2.60 -28.84 -7.27
N GLY A 37 -3.06 -27.59 -7.19
CA GLY A 37 -2.96 -26.75 -5.98
C GLY A 37 -1.53 -26.36 -5.60
N VAL A 38 -0.56 -26.52 -6.50
CA VAL A 38 0.85 -26.19 -6.25
C VAL A 38 1.24 -24.92 -6.96
N TYR A 39 1.74 -23.95 -6.22
CA TYR A 39 2.14 -22.63 -6.70
C TYR A 39 3.62 -22.39 -6.44
N THR A 40 4.32 -21.84 -7.43
CA THR A 40 5.72 -21.42 -7.30
C THR A 40 5.82 -19.93 -7.49
N PHE A 41 6.53 -19.27 -6.59
CA PHE A 41 6.68 -17.83 -6.56
C PHE A 41 8.14 -17.45 -6.67
N LYS A 42 8.39 -16.35 -7.36
CA LYS A 42 9.73 -15.76 -7.46
C LYS A 42 9.62 -14.25 -7.27
N MET A 43 10.36 -13.72 -6.30
CA MET A 43 10.59 -12.29 -6.13
C MET A 43 12.04 -12.00 -6.43
N ALA A 44 12.30 -11.54 -7.65
CA ALA A 44 13.65 -11.30 -8.17
C ALA A 44 14.21 -9.93 -7.74
N GLN A 45 13.32 -8.97 -7.47
CA GLN A 45 13.70 -7.67 -6.94
C GLN A 45 13.89 -7.77 -5.42
N PRO A 46 14.99 -7.21 -4.86
CA PRO A 46 15.15 -7.18 -3.41
C PRO A 46 14.07 -6.31 -2.75
N ILE A 47 13.33 -6.88 -1.81
CA ILE A 47 12.31 -6.19 -1.03
C ILE A 47 12.66 -6.19 0.46
N PRO A 48 12.18 -5.23 1.26
CA PRO A 48 12.23 -5.32 2.71
C PRO A 48 11.59 -6.63 3.20
N ALA A 49 12.22 -7.30 4.16
CA ALA A 49 11.79 -8.64 4.60
C ALA A 49 10.36 -8.64 5.18
N TYR A 50 9.92 -7.54 5.80
CA TYR A 50 8.58 -7.42 6.36
C TYR A 50 7.47 -7.38 5.30
N LEU A 51 7.81 -7.13 4.02
CA LEU A 51 6.87 -7.10 2.91
C LEU A 51 6.63 -8.47 2.25
N ILE A 52 7.20 -9.55 2.79
CA ILE A 52 6.84 -10.90 2.34
C ILE A 52 5.42 -11.20 2.81
N ALA A 53 4.52 -11.40 1.86
CA ALA A 53 3.12 -11.67 2.12
C ALA A 53 2.66 -12.95 1.43
N LEU A 54 1.70 -13.63 2.02
CA LEU A 54 1.02 -14.80 1.48
C LEU A 54 -0.48 -14.67 1.77
N ALA A 55 -1.30 -14.81 0.74
CA ALA A 55 -2.73 -14.98 0.87
C ALA A 55 -3.16 -16.29 0.18
N VAL A 56 -4.09 -17.00 0.82
CA VAL A 56 -4.68 -18.25 0.31
C VAL A 56 -6.19 -18.15 0.49
N GLY A 57 -6.94 -18.41 -0.58
CA GLY A 57 -8.40 -18.36 -0.52
C GLY A 57 -9.05 -18.86 -1.80
N ASP A 58 -10.37 -18.87 -1.80
CA ASP A 58 -11.16 -19.07 -3.02
C ASP A 58 -11.12 -17.76 -3.83
N LEU A 59 -9.99 -17.55 -4.52
CA LEU A 59 -9.72 -16.33 -5.24
C LEU A 59 -9.93 -16.50 -6.75
N GLU A 60 -10.41 -15.45 -7.35
CA GLU A 60 -10.40 -15.22 -8.80
C GLU A 60 -9.56 -13.99 -9.12
N PHE A 61 -9.09 -13.89 -10.36
CA PHE A 61 -8.35 -12.73 -10.88
C PHE A 61 -9.13 -12.07 -12.00
N LYS A 62 -9.16 -10.74 -12.00
CA LYS A 62 -9.66 -9.94 -13.11
C LYS A 62 -8.68 -8.81 -13.45
N SER A 63 -8.32 -8.72 -14.73
CA SER A 63 -7.48 -7.61 -15.21
C SER A 63 -8.25 -6.29 -15.13
N LEU A 64 -7.60 -5.25 -14.62
CA LEU A 64 -8.10 -3.87 -14.57
C LEU A 64 -7.47 -2.99 -15.65
N GLY A 65 -6.28 -3.37 -16.12
CA GLY A 65 -5.53 -2.64 -17.09
C GLY A 65 -4.40 -3.49 -17.68
N LYS A 66 -3.45 -2.84 -18.32
CA LYS A 66 -2.33 -3.51 -19.02
C LYS A 66 -1.43 -4.29 -18.06
N ARG A 67 -1.20 -3.77 -16.87
CA ARG A 67 -0.30 -4.35 -15.85
C ARG A 67 -0.90 -4.31 -14.44
N THR A 68 -2.20 -4.09 -14.35
CA THR A 68 -2.96 -4.05 -13.10
C THR A 68 -4.08 -5.07 -13.12
N GLY A 69 -4.45 -5.59 -11.95
CA GLY A 69 -5.53 -6.53 -11.77
C GLY A 69 -5.97 -6.62 -10.33
N VAL A 70 -7.04 -7.36 -10.08
CA VAL A 70 -7.57 -7.59 -8.74
C VAL A 70 -7.84 -9.06 -8.50
N TYR A 71 -7.40 -9.55 -7.35
CA TYR A 71 -7.76 -10.82 -6.76
C TYR A 71 -8.83 -10.60 -5.69
N THR A 72 -9.83 -11.42 -5.66
CA THR A 72 -10.83 -11.43 -4.59
C THR A 72 -11.67 -12.70 -4.65
N GLU A 73 -12.50 -12.94 -3.64
CA GLU A 73 -13.51 -13.99 -3.69
C GLU A 73 -14.51 -13.74 -4.83
N PRO A 74 -15.03 -14.78 -5.50
CA PRO A 74 -15.94 -14.65 -6.66
C PRO A 74 -17.13 -13.71 -6.40
N SER A 75 -17.68 -13.75 -5.20
CA SER A 75 -18.85 -12.93 -4.80
C SER A 75 -18.56 -11.42 -4.78
N MET A 76 -17.28 -11.03 -4.69
CA MET A 76 -16.85 -9.64 -4.61
C MET A 76 -16.29 -9.10 -5.93
N MET A 77 -16.07 -9.96 -6.93
CA MET A 77 -15.31 -9.63 -8.14
C MET A 77 -15.92 -8.46 -8.92
N ASP A 78 -17.23 -8.45 -9.15
CA ASP A 78 -17.86 -7.38 -9.92
C ASP A 78 -17.76 -6.04 -9.19
N LYS A 79 -17.97 -6.03 -7.88
CA LYS A 79 -17.87 -4.85 -7.05
C LYS A 79 -16.43 -4.31 -7.03
N ALA A 80 -15.45 -5.20 -6.77
CA ALA A 80 -14.05 -4.84 -6.73
C ALA A 80 -13.54 -4.31 -8.08
N SER A 81 -13.84 -5.01 -9.18
CA SER A 81 -13.38 -4.60 -10.51
C SER A 81 -14.01 -3.29 -10.99
N SER A 82 -15.26 -3.00 -10.58
CA SER A 82 -15.91 -1.72 -10.87
C SER A 82 -15.27 -0.57 -10.10
N GLU A 83 -15.09 -0.73 -8.79
CA GLU A 83 -14.53 0.30 -7.93
C GLU A 83 -13.08 0.64 -8.29
N LEU A 84 -12.27 -0.37 -8.62
CA LEU A 84 -10.83 -0.25 -8.80
C LEU A 84 -10.40 0.00 -10.28
N THR A 85 -11.33 0.37 -11.15
CA THR A 85 -11.06 0.58 -12.59
C THR A 85 -9.99 1.63 -12.91
N ASP A 86 -9.75 2.61 -12.03
CA ASP A 86 -8.78 3.68 -12.27
C ASP A 86 -7.34 3.32 -11.84
N THR A 87 -7.11 2.10 -11.33
CA THR A 87 -5.78 1.67 -10.83
C THR A 87 -4.67 1.83 -11.87
N GLU A 88 -4.89 1.45 -13.15
CA GLU A 88 -3.88 1.62 -14.19
C GLU A 88 -3.54 3.11 -14.42
N LYS A 89 -4.54 3.99 -14.39
CA LYS A 89 -4.32 5.44 -14.51
C LYS A 89 -3.54 6.01 -13.33
N MET A 90 -3.73 5.45 -12.12
CA MET A 90 -2.93 5.82 -10.95
C MET A 90 -1.46 5.46 -11.15
N VAL A 91 -1.18 4.26 -11.69
CA VAL A 91 0.19 3.84 -12.01
C VAL A 91 0.80 4.76 -13.07
N GLU A 92 0.08 5.08 -14.15
CA GLU A 92 0.54 6.01 -15.20
C GLU A 92 0.82 7.41 -14.66
N ALA A 93 -0.06 7.93 -13.79
CA ALA A 93 0.13 9.23 -13.15
C ALA A 93 1.33 9.24 -12.21
N ALA A 94 1.50 8.18 -11.40
CA ALA A 94 2.64 8.03 -10.50
C ALA A 94 3.96 7.94 -11.27
N GLU A 95 4.01 7.19 -12.37
CA GLU A 95 5.20 7.13 -13.24
C GLU A 95 5.57 8.48 -13.85
N ALA A 96 4.57 9.27 -14.24
CA ALA A 96 4.81 10.61 -14.78
C ALA A 96 5.40 11.57 -13.73
N LEU A 97 5.08 11.36 -12.46
CA LEU A 97 5.54 12.18 -11.33
C LEU A 97 6.90 11.71 -10.77
N TYR A 98 7.08 10.39 -10.62
CA TYR A 98 8.16 9.82 -9.79
C TYR A 98 9.08 8.87 -10.55
N GLY A 99 8.87 8.68 -11.86
CA GLY A 99 9.65 7.79 -12.69
C GLY A 99 9.07 6.37 -12.77
N PRO A 100 9.73 5.48 -13.55
CA PRO A 100 9.14 4.20 -13.94
C PRO A 100 8.85 3.28 -12.75
N TYR A 101 7.71 2.60 -12.81
CA TYR A 101 7.34 1.56 -11.86
C TYR A 101 8.26 0.34 -12.01
N GLN A 102 8.95 -0.06 -10.94
CA GLN A 102 10.03 -1.05 -10.97
C GLN A 102 9.58 -2.49 -10.70
N TRP A 103 8.30 -2.72 -10.38
CA TRP A 103 7.81 -3.99 -9.85
C TRP A 103 7.04 -4.83 -10.87
N GLU A 104 7.08 -4.50 -12.16
CA GLU A 104 6.43 -5.14 -13.31
C GLU A 104 4.90 -5.01 -13.29
N ARG A 105 4.20 -5.65 -12.34
CA ARG A 105 2.75 -5.59 -12.18
C ARG A 105 2.38 -4.98 -10.84
N TYR A 106 1.31 -4.19 -10.84
CA TYR A 106 0.65 -3.69 -9.64
C TYR A 106 -0.74 -4.32 -9.54
N ASP A 107 -0.84 -5.44 -8.85
CA ASP A 107 -2.11 -6.10 -8.60
C ASP A 107 -2.58 -5.84 -7.16
N LEU A 108 -3.86 -5.97 -6.95
CA LEU A 108 -4.53 -5.77 -5.66
C LEU A 108 -5.16 -7.09 -5.21
N ILE A 109 -5.24 -7.31 -3.90
CA ILE A 109 -6.13 -8.32 -3.36
C ILE A 109 -7.09 -7.66 -2.35
N VAL A 110 -8.39 -7.82 -2.58
CA VAL A 110 -9.42 -7.39 -1.62
C VAL A 110 -9.65 -8.52 -0.64
N LEU A 111 -9.34 -8.25 0.62
CA LEU A 111 -9.35 -9.21 1.71
C LEU A 111 -10.70 -9.24 2.44
N PRO A 112 -10.97 -10.27 3.26
CA PRO A 112 -12.11 -10.28 4.16
C PRO A 112 -12.09 -9.14 5.19
N PRO A 113 -13.24 -8.78 5.81
CA PRO A 113 -13.32 -7.70 6.82
C PRO A 113 -12.46 -7.90 8.07
N SER A 114 -11.95 -9.11 8.29
CA SER A 114 -11.02 -9.41 9.39
C SER A 114 -9.61 -8.86 9.18
N PHE A 115 -9.28 -8.35 7.99
CA PHE A 115 -8.00 -7.69 7.74
C PHE A 115 -7.91 -6.42 8.58
N PRO A 116 -6.86 -6.28 9.43
CA PRO A 116 -6.87 -5.27 10.49
C PRO A 116 -6.46 -3.86 10.04
N PHE A 117 -5.92 -3.72 8.81
CA PHE A 117 -5.44 -2.45 8.27
C PHE A 117 -6.32 -1.93 7.12
N GLY A 118 -6.11 -0.70 6.68
CA GLY A 118 -6.66 -0.18 5.44
C GLY A 118 -6.07 -0.89 4.23
N GLY A 119 -4.75 -0.87 4.12
CA GLY A 119 -3.97 -1.56 3.12
C GLY A 119 -2.65 -2.07 3.68
N MET A 120 -1.88 -2.70 2.79
CA MET A 120 -0.50 -3.09 3.02
C MET A 120 0.21 -3.14 1.67
N GLU A 121 1.33 -2.46 1.59
CA GLU A 121 2.08 -2.16 0.37
C GLU A 121 2.92 -3.31 -0.19
N ASN A 122 2.51 -4.55 0.02
CA ASN A 122 3.27 -5.71 -0.47
C ASN A 122 3.56 -5.58 -1.98
N PRO A 123 4.83 -5.59 -2.41
CA PRO A 123 5.16 -5.44 -3.82
C PRO A 123 4.46 -6.49 -4.68
N ARG A 124 3.91 -6.05 -5.83
CA ARG A 124 3.22 -6.86 -6.83
C ARG A 124 1.83 -7.40 -6.42
N VAL A 125 1.47 -7.36 -5.12
CA VAL A 125 0.11 -7.65 -4.64
C VAL A 125 -0.19 -6.83 -3.39
N THR A 126 -0.74 -5.66 -3.56
CA THR A 126 -1.20 -4.81 -2.46
C THR A 126 -2.41 -5.45 -1.77
N PHE A 127 -2.36 -5.54 -0.46
CA PHE A 127 -3.50 -5.96 0.35
C PHE A 127 -4.42 -4.77 0.60
N ALA A 128 -5.73 -4.97 0.45
CA ALA A 128 -6.72 -3.90 0.65
C ALA A 128 -7.93 -4.40 1.44
N THR A 129 -8.39 -3.55 2.37
CA THR A 129 -9.65 -3.77 3.09
C THR A 129 -10.85 -3.73 2.15
N PRO A 130 -11.89 -4.55 2.35
CA PRO A 130 -13.10 -4.49 1.54
C PRO A 130 -13.91 -3.20 1.76
N THR A 131 -13.61 -2.42 2.80
CA THR A 131 -14.30 -1.14 3.07
C THR A 131 -14.07 -0.09 2.00
N ILE A 132 -12.98 -0.21 1.20
CA ILE A 132 -12.73 0.69 0.07
C ILE A 132 -13.78 0.55 -1.05
N LEU A 133 -14.52 -0.54 -1.08
CA LEU A 133 -15.52 -0.81 -2.10
C LEU A 133 -16.84 -0.08 -1.76
N ALA A 134 -16.78 1.26 -1.71
CA ALA A 134 -17.92 2.11 -1.38
C ALA A 134 -19.00 2.15 -2.48
N GLY A 135 -18.61 1.92 -3.73
CA GLY A 135 -19.48 1.91 -4.90
C GLY A 135 -19.51 3.25 -5.66
N ASP A 136 -18.76 4.25 -5.19
CA ASP A 136 -18.68 5.59 -5.78
C ASP A 136 -17.25 6.11 -5.92
N LYS A 137 -16.26 5.24 -5.68
CA LYS A 137 -14.82 5.54 -5.72
C LYS A 137 -14.37 6.60 -4.68
N SER A 138 -15.18 6.91 -3.68
CA SER A 138 -14.86 7.92 -2.67
C SER A 138 -13.66 7.54 -1.79
N LEU A 139 -13.33 6.24 -1.69
CA LEU A 139 -12.27 5.72 -0.82
C LEU A 139 -11.04 5.18 -1.58
N VAL A 140 -10.97 5.36 -2.90
CA VAL A 140 -9.86 4.82 -3.71
C VAL A 140 -8.53 5.56 -3.51
N ALA A 141 -8.49 6.65 -2.75
CA ALA A 141 -7.26 7.29 -2.32
C ALA A 141 -6.33 6.33 -1.58
N LEU A 142 -6.88 5.35 -0.84
CA LEU A 142 -6.10 4.27 -0.24
C LEU A 142 -5.26 3.51 -1.29
N ILE A 143 -5.80 3.26 -2.49
CA ILE A 143 -5.05 2.58 -3.55
C ILE A 143 -3.90 3.44 -4.07
N ALA A 144 -4.10 4.76 -4.17
CA ALA A 144 -3.03 5.68 -4.51
C ALA A 144 -1.94 5.73 -3.43
N HIS A 145 -2.31 5.62 -2.15
CA HIS A 145 -1.40 5.49 -1.02
C HIS A 145 -0.53 4.23 -1.15
N GLU A 146 -1.16 3.07 -1.23
CA GLU A 146 -0.44 1.79 -1.34
C GLU A 146 0.43 1.70 -2.62
N LEU A 147 -0.04 2.30 -3.72
CA LEU A 147 0.76 2.42 -4.93
C LEU A 147 1.98 3.31 -4.73
N ALA A 148 1.84 4.43 -4.03
CA ALA A 148 2.92 5.38 -3.77
C ALA A 148 4.07 4.74 -2.99
N HIS A 149 3.79 3.77 -2.14
CA HIS A 149 4.80 2.94 -1.49
C HIS A 149 5.74 2.22 -2.45
N SER A 150 5.34 2.02 -3.69
CA SER A 150 6.24 1.45 -4.71
C SER A 150 7.51 2.27 -4.93
N TRP A 151 7.50 3.56 -4.60
CA TRP A 151 8.65 4.46 -4.59
C TRP A 151 9.11 4.77 -3.17
N SER A 152 8.20 5.19 -2.28
CA SER A 152 8.49 5.49 -0.88
C SER A 152 8.18 4.29 0.01
N GLY A 153 9.17 3.71 0.63
CA GLY A 153 9.05 2.49 1.45
C GLY A 153 9.64 1.26 0.76
N ASN A 154 9.18 0.91 -0.44
CA ASN A 154 9.61 -0.32 -1.12
C ASN A 154 10.90 -0.14 -1.92
N LEU A 155 11.00 0.91 -2.75
CA LEU A 155 12.20 1.19 -3.53
C LEU A 155 13.24 1.94 -2.69
N VAL A 156 12.82 3.04 -2.06
CA VAL A 156 13.62 3.81 -1.10
C VAL A 156 13.04 3.57 0.28
N THR A 157 13.79 2.90 1.12
CA THR A 157 13.33 2.42 2.43
C THR A 157 14.05 3.17 3.55
N ASN A 158 13.35 3.58 4.60
CA ASN A 158 13.92 4.11 5.82
C ASN A 158 14.89 3.10 6.46
N ALA A 159 15.98 3.58 7.04
CA ALA A 159 17.00 2.71 7.64
C ALA A 159 16.52 2.00 8.91
N THR A 160 15.69 2.68 9.69
CA THR A 160 15.14 2.20 10.97
C THR A 160 13.68 2.61 11.11
N TRP A 161 12.93 1.97 11.99
CA TRP A 161 11.56 2.37 12.32
C TRP A 161 11.47 3.74 13.01
N ASN A 162 12.56 4.25 13.57
CA ASN A 162 12.61 5.61 14.12
C ASN A 162 12.31 6.68 13.06
N ASP A 163 12.61 6.38 11.79
CA ASP A 163 12.42 7.25 10.64
C ASP A 163 11.18 6.86 9.80
N PHE A 164 10.19 6.25 10.43
CA PHE A 164 8.97 5.77 9.77
C PHE A 164 8.23 6.86 8.96
N TRP A 165 8.33 8.12 9.38
CA TRP A 165 7.78 9.25 8.63
C TRP A 165 8.39 9.43 7.23
N LEU A 166 9.64 8.99 6.99
CA LEU A 166 10.27 9.00 5.67
C LEU A 166 9.60 8.00 4.72
N ASN A 167 9.01 6.94 5.27
CA ASN A 167 8.14 6.04 4.52
C ASN A 167 6.76 6.70 4.34
N GLU A 168 5.99 6.85 5.40
CA GLU A 168 4.58 7.20 5.37
C GLU A 168 4.31 8.66 4.98
N GLY A 169 5.10 9.60 5.48
CA GLY A 169 4.93 11.02 5.16
C GLY A 169 5.17 11.32 3.68
N PHE A 170 6.19 10.71 3.06
CA PHE A 170 6.39 10.79 1.62
C PHE A 170 5.28 10.08 0.86
N THR A 171 4.78 8.95 1.36
CA THR A 171 3.71 8.20 0.73
C THR A 171 2.40 8.98 0.70
N VAL A 172 1.99 9.60 1.82
CA VAL A 172 0.80 10.48 1.85
C VAL A 172 0.99 11.69 0.92
N TYR A 173 2.18 12.30 0.89
CA TYR A 173 2.47 13.38 -0.05
C TYR A 173 2.35 12.91 -1.52
N PHE A 174 2.87 11.73 -1.85
CA PHE A 174 2.77 11.15 -3.20
C PHE A 174 1.33 10.77 -3.56
N GLU A 175 0.57 10.18 -2.62
CA GLU A 175 -0.86 9.93 -2.75
C GLU A 175 -1.60 11.19 -3.18
N LEU A 176 -1.42 12.29 -2.44
CA LEU A 176 -2.07 13.57 -2.75
C LEU A 176 -1.74 14.05 -4.17
N ARG A 177 -0.50 13.89 -4.63
CA ARG A 177 -0.10 14.27 -5.99
C ARG A 177 -0.69 13.38 -7.08
N ILE A 178 -0.78 12.07 -6.84
CA ILE A 178 -1.45 11.12 -7.73
C ILE A 178 -2.95 11.47 -7.82
N MET A 179 -3.59 11.70 -6.68
CA MET A 179 -5.01 12.06 -6.62
C MET A 179 -5.28 13.42 -7.28
N GLU A 180 -4.37 14.40 -7.14
CA GLU A 180 -4.47 15.67 -7.83
C GLU A 180 -4.43 15.52 -9.36
N ALA A 181 -3.51 14.69 -9.86
CA ALA A 181 -3.38 14.42 -11.28
C ALA A 181 -4.64 13.78 -11.89
N LEU A 182 -5.35 12.95 -11.13
CA LEU A 182 -6.53 12.22 -11.60
C LEU A 182 -7.85 12.94 -11.34
N TYR A 183 -8.01 13.55 -10.17
CA TYR A 183 -9.28 14.07 -9.69
C TYR A 183 -9.28 15.59 -9.44
N GLY A 184 -8.12 16.22 -9.59
CA GLY A 184 -7.95 17.66 -9.54
C GLY A 184 -7.79 18.25 -8.13
N LYS A 185 -7.36 19.52 -8.10
CA LYS A 185 -6.96 20.22 -6.87
C LYS A 185 -8.04 20.32 -5.80
N SER A 186 -9.30 20.48 -6.17
CA SER A 186 -10.39 20.62 -5.19
C SER A 186 -10.59 19.35 -4.38
N TYR A 187 -10.51 18.18 -5.05
CA TYR A 187 -10.62 16.89 -4.37
C TYR A 187 -9.43 16.67 -3.43
N THR A 188 -8.23 16.95 -3.90
CA THR A 188 -7.01 16.80 -3.09
C THR A 188 -6.97 17.74 -1.89
N ALA A 189 -7.42 18.99 -2.07
CA ALA A 189 -7.54 19.93 -0.96
C ALA A 189 -8.52 19.45 0.12
N MET A 190 -9.59 18.77 -0.27
CA MET A 190 -10.50 18.11 0.68
C MET A 190 -9.79 17.00 1.45
N LEU A 191 -9.06 16.10 0.76
CA LEU A 191 -8.28 15.04 1.41
C LEU A 191 -7.25 15.61 2.39
N ALA A 192 -6.47 16.59 1.98
CA ALA A 192 -5.49 17.25 2.84
C ALA A 192 -6.14 17.93 4.06
N SER A 193 -7.34 18.49 3.89
CA SER A 193 -8.10 19.08 5.01
C SER A 193 -8.56 18.03 6.01
N LEU A 194 -8.99 16.85 5.54
CA LEU A 194 -9.37 15.74 6.41
C LEU A 194 -8.16 15.22 7.18
N GLY A 195 -7.03 14.98 6.52
CA GLY A 195 -5.78 14.57 7.15
C GLY A 195 -5.29 15.59 8.18
N TYR A 196 -5.39 16.88 7.89
CA TYR A 196 -5.06 17.92 8.85
C TYR A 196 -5.96 17.92 10.10
N GLN A 197 -7.27 17.62 9.96
CA GLN A 197 -8.15 17.47 11.12
C GLN A 197 -7.77 16.26 11.98
N SER A 198 -7.44 15.13 11.34
CA SER A 198 -6.95 13.94 12.03
C SER A 198 -5.65 14.25 12.80
N LEU A 199 -4.68 14.88 12.13
CA LEU A 199 -3.43 15.30 12.76
C LEU A 199 -3.65 16.19 13.99
N LYS A 200 -4.59 17.14 13.91
CA LYS A 200 -4.91 18.01 15.06
C LYS A 200 -5.44 17.22 16.24
N ALA A 201 -6.30 16.25 16.01
CA ALA A 201 -6.81 15.38 17.06
C ALA A 201 -5.67 14.55 17.68
N THR A 202 -4.85 13.91 16.86
CA THR A 202 -3.69 13.12 17.32
C THR A 202 -2.70 13.97 18.14
N VAL A 203 -2.36 15.17 17.68
CA VAL A 203 -1.44 16.07 18.41
C VAL A 203 -2.01 16.48 19.79
N ALA A 204 -3.33 16.64 19.90
CA ALA A 204 -3.95 17.00 21.18
C ALA A 204 -3.82 15.91 22.26
N ASP A 205 -3.70 14.66 21.85
CA ASP A 205 -3.59 13.50 22.76
C ASP A 205 -2.14 13.09 23.09
N LEU A 206 -1.15 13.70 22.41
CA LEU A 206 0.25 13.35 22.54
C LEU A 206 1.04 14.36 23.38
N THR A 207 2.10 13.89 24.04
CA THR A 207 3.09 14.79 24.62
C THR A 207 3.95 15.47 23.54
N PRO A 208 4.54 16.65 23.80
CA PRO A 208 5.38 17.34 22.81
C PRO A 208 6.49 16.47 22.21
N ARG A 209 7.07 15.55 22.98
CA ARG A 209 8.12 14.64 22.50
C ARG A 209 7.59 13.62 21.48
N GLU A 210 6.38 13.13 21.69
CA GLU A 210 5.74 12.14 20.81
C GLU A 210 5.26 12.76 19.50
N THR A 211 5.23 14.08 19.40
CA THR A 211 4.92 14.76 18.14
C THR A 211 6.13 14.99 17.22
N HIS A 212 7.32 14.52 17.57
CA HIS A 212 8.50 14.60 16.70
C HIS A 212 8.36 13.62 15.53
N LEU A 213 8.83 14.00 14.34
CA LEU A 213 8.88 13.10 13.18
C LEU A 213 9.85 11.95 13.40
N PHE A 214 11.04 12.23 13.95
CA PHE A 214 11.95 11.19 14.41
C PHE A 214 11.42 10.58 15.71
N LEU A 215 11.22 9.26 15.72
CA LEU A 215 10.69 8.51 16.86
C LEU A 215 11.84 7.90 17.67
N ASP A 216 11.72 7.96 18.99
CA ASP A 216 12.61 7.23 19.90
C ASP A 216 11.92 5.93 20.34
N LEU A 217 12.11 4.89 19.53
CA LEU A 217 11.49 3.57 19.74
C LEU A 217 12.38 2.58 20.49
N ALA A 218 13.50 3.04 21.08
CA ALA A 218 14.39 2.17 21.83
C ALA A 218 13.65 1.50 23.02
N GLY A 219 13.53 0.17 22.96
CA GLY A 219 12.84 -0.63 23.99
C GLY A 219 11.30 -0.54 23.94
N LYS A 220 10.73 0.01 22.87
CA LYS A 220 9.29 0.10 22.63
C LYS A 220 8.87 -0.84 21.49
N ASN A 221 7.55 -1.08 21.36
CA ASN A 221 6.99 -1.70 20.17
C ASN A 221 7.06 -0.68 19.00
N PRO A 222 7.63 -1.04 17.85
CA PRO A 222 7.63 -0.17 16.66
C PRO A 222 6.23 0.31 16.26
N ASP A 223 5.19 -0.51 16.45
CA ASP A 223 3.79 -0.16 16.14
C ASP A 223 3.26 1.04 16.97
N ASP A 224 3.88 1.36 18.11
CA ASP A 224 3.54 2.55 18.90
C ASP A 224 3.77 3.86 18.12
N GLY A 225 4.58 3.82 17.05
CA GLY A 225 4.85 4.93 16.14
C GLY A 225 3.86 5.08 14.99
N MET A 226 2.91 4.17 14.83
CA MET A 226 1.92 4.18 13.73
C MET A 226 0.76 5.13 14.04
N ASN A 227 0.97 6.42 13.86
CA ASN A 227 -0.04 7.47 14.07
C ASN A 227 0.16 8.64 13.11
N ASP A 228 -0.77 9.60 13.08
CA ASP A 228 -0.78 10.72 12.14
C ASP A 228 0.48 11.61 12.18
N ILE A 229 1.37 11.44 13.14
CA ILE A 229 2.65 12.16 13.14
C ILE A 229 3.52 11.68 11.98
N ALA A 230 3.66 10.38 11.78
CA ALA A 230 4.43 9.86 10.65
C ALA A 230 3.75 10.19 9.32
N TYR A 231 2.46 9.96 9.21
CA TYR A 231 1.64 10.12 8.00
C TYR A 231 1.40 11.60 7.68
N GLU A 232 0.51 12.22 8.41
CA GLU A 232 -0.03 13.54 8.10
C GLU A 232 0.95 14.68 8.40
N LYS A 233 1.63 14.65 9.56
CA LYS A 233 2.62 15.68 9.87
C LYS A 233 3.81 15.60 8.91
N GLY A 234 4.25 14.38 8.56
CA GLY A 234 5.27 14.16 7.55
C GLY A 234 4.90 14.76 6.20
N ALA A 235 3.69 14.45 5.71
CA ALA A 235 3.19 14.98 4.43
C ALA A 235 3.02 16.51 4.45
N HIS A 236 2.46 17.07 5.51
CA HIS A 236 2.31 18.53 5.65
C HIS A 236 3.65 19.27 5.71
N PHE A 237 4.67 18.63 6.31
CA PHE A 237 6.02 19.18 6.27
C PHE A 237 6.57 19.26 4.83
N LEU A 238 6.34 18.22 4.02
CA LEU A 238 6.74 18.20 2.62
C LEU A 238 5.98 19.23 1.78
N LEU A 239 4.65 19.33 1.96
CA LEU A 239 3.82 20.36 1.32
C LEU A 239 4.33 21.77 1.65
N MET A 240 4.66 22.04 2.91
CA MET A 240 5.22 23.33 3.33
C MET A 240 6.57 23.63 2.67
N LEU A 241 7.41 22.62 2.44
CA LEU A 241 8.70 22.80 1.75
C LEU A 241 8.51 23.09 0.27
N GLU A 242 7.51 22.52 -0.37
CA GLU A 242 7.19 22.76 -1.78
C GLU A 242 6.68 24.18 -2.04
N GLU A 243 5.97 24.77 -1.08
CA GLU A 243 5.45 26.14 -1.20
C GLU A 243 6.53 27.25 -1.06
N LYS A 244 7.76 26.90 -0.66
CA LYS A 244 8.89 27.85 -0.47
C LYS A 244 9.82 27.89 -1.66
#